data_47d0654ca4d2ed8a4a9b0e06bac19841
#
_entry.id   47d0654ca4d2ed8a4a9b0e06bac19841
#
_cell.length_a   1.000
_cell.length_b   1.000
_cell.length_c   1.000
_cell.angle_alpha   90.00
_cell.angle_beta   90.00
_cell.angle_gamma   90.00
#
_symmetry.space_group_name_H-M   'P 1'
#
loop_
_entity.id
_entity.type
_entity.pdbx_description
1 polymer ?
#
loop_
_entity_poly.entity_id
_entity_poly.type
_entity_poly.pdbx_seq_one_letter_code
_entity_poly.pdbx_strand_id
1 'polypeptide(L)'
;MATDPGVTVRPGRIEDLAEVARLYGPGGETPWDPFIDAARLERIPLDGLLIAEKDGSYAGFLYWFEGRKPWFDKGADQYAQLEELHVRPEFQGWGVAQRLIERFLREVAARGIPLLYVATDETNTAAQHIYQEAGFQPFLRTIHYRKYT
;
A
#
# COMPACT_ATOMS: atom_id res chain seq x y z
N MET A 1 -2.55 1.77 -19.32
CA MET A 1 -2.83 3.23 -19.34
C MET A 1 -1.53 3.98 -19.11
N ALA A 2 -1.25 4.97 -19.91
CA ALA A 2 -0.04 5.78 -19.72
C ALA A 2 -0.17 6.62 -18.44
N THR A 3 0.90 6.67 -17.64
CA THR A 3 0.95 7.50 -16.43
C THR A 3 1.08 8.98 -16.82
N ASP A 4 0.30 9.82 -16.17
CA ASP A 4 0.37 11.26 -16.36
C ASP A 4 1.76 11.79 -15.95
N PRO A 5 2.43 12.61 -16.80
CA PRO A 5 3.77 13.11 -16.47
C PRO A 5 3.81 14.02 -15.25
N GLY A 6 2.68 14.57 -14.81
CA GLY A 6 2.59 15.35 -13.58
C GLY A 6 2.55 14.51 -12.30
N VAL A 7 2.48 13.18 -12.42
CA VAL A 7 2.50 12.28 -11.26
C VAL A 7 3.94 11.97 -10.88
N THR A 8 4.31 12.28 -9.64
CA THR A 8 5.63 11.99 -9.08
C THR A 8 5.50 11.18 -7.80
N VAL A 9 6.51 10.38 -7.48
CA VAL A 9 6.58 9.59 -6.25
C VAL A 9 7.88 9.93 -5.52
N ARG A 10 7.76 10.15 -4.23
CA ARG A 10 8.90 10.47 -3.35
C ARG A 10 8.81 9.70 -2.04
N PRO A 11 9.93 9.58 -1.29
CA PRO A 11 9.89 9.04 0.07
C PRO A 11 9.00 9.90 0.99
N GLY A 12 8.32 9.23 1.92
CA GLY A 12 7.49 9.90 2.92
C GLY A 12 8.33 10.64 3.95
N ARG A 13 7.74 11.70 4.51
CA ARG A 13 8.30 12.52 5.57
C ARG A 13 7.33 12.56 6.75
N ILE A 14 7.80 12.99 7.91
CA ILE A 14 6.96 13.14 9.10
C ILE A 14 5.74 14.02 8.81
N GLU A 15 5.93 15.09 8.06
CA GLU A 15 4.84 16.03 7.71
C GLU A 15 3.72 15.37 6.90
N ASP A 16 4.02 14.30 6.17
CA ASP A 16 3.03 13.60 5.36
C ASP A 16 2.05 12.76 6.19
N LEU A 17 2.42 12.41 7.42
CA LEU A 17 1.59 11.54 8.25
C LEU A 17 0.22 12.16 8.56
N ALA A 18 0.10 13.48 8.59
CA ALA A 18 -1.18 14.15 8.78
C ALA A 18 -2.15 13.88 7.62
N GLU A 19 -1.66 13.87 6.38
CA GLU A 19 -2.49 13.54 5.21
C GLU A 19 -2.86 12.05 5.17
N VAL A 20 -1.93 11.18 5.52
CA VAL A 20 -2.18 9.74 5.62
C VAL A 20 -3.23 9.47 6.70
N ALA A 21 -3.15 10.15 7.84
CA ALA A 21 -4.07 9.99 8.97
C ALA A 21 -5.52 10.33 8.63
N ARG A 22 -5.76 11.24 7.70
CA ARG A 22 -7.11 11.66 7.31
C ARG A 22 -7.96 10.53 6.76
N LEU A 23 -7.33 9.49 6.20
CA LEU A 23 -8.03 8.32 5.69
C LEU A 23 -8.71 7.52 6.80
N TYR A 24 -8.16 7.53 7.99
CA TYR A 24 -8.47 6.59 9.06
C TYR A 24 -9.22 7.23 10.23
N GLY A 25 -9.41 8.54 10.21
CA GLY A 25 -10.13 9.25 11.25
C GLY A 25 -11.65 9.26 11.05
N PRO A 26 -12.39 9.86 11.99
CA PRO A 26 -13.83 10.11 11.83
C PRO A 26 -14.09 10.89 10.53
N GLY A 27 -14.94 10.34 9.66
CA GLY A 27 -15.18 10.91 8.33
C GLY A 27 -14.14 10.55 7.28
N GLY A 28 -13.15 9.73 7.60
CA GLY A 28 -12.20 9.19 6.64
C GLY A 28 -12.81 8.16 5.71
N GLU A 29 -12.11 7.89 4.59
CA GLU A 29 -12.60 6.98 3.55
C GLU A 29 -12.60 5.51 3.97
N THR A 30 -11.76 5.16 4.97
CA THR A 30 -11.70 3.81 5.54
C THR A 30 -11.80 3.86 7.06
N PRO A 31 -12.90 4.39 7.62
CA PRO A 31 -13.01 4.64 9.06
C PRO A 31 -13.00 3.40 9.92
N TRP A 32 -13.09 2.23 9.33
CA TRP A 32 -13.18 0.95 10.05
C TRP A 32 -11.95 0.08 9.89
N ASP A 33 -10.87 0.57 9.29
CA ASP A 33 -9.62 -0.19 9.22
C ASP A 33 -9.01 -0.31 10.63
N PRO A 34 -9.03 -1.51 11.24
CA PRO A 34 -8.58 -1.68 12.62
C PRO A 34 -7.07 -1.59 12.79
N PHE A 35 -6.32 -1.55 11.68
CA PHE A 35 -4.87 -1.62 11.73
C PHE A 35 -4.21 -0.26 11.83
N ILE A 36 -4.92 0.80 11.46
CA ILE A 36 -4.34 2.14 11.47
C ILE A 36 -5.22 3.09 12.26
N ASP A 37 -4.88 3.28 13.53
CA ASP A 37 -5.35 4.40 14.32
C ASP A 37 -4.28 5.52 14.33
N ALA A 38 -4.64 6.70 14.78
CA ALA A 38 -3.73 7.83 14.81
C ALA A 38 -2.44 7.55 15.61
N ALA A 39 -2.51 6.69 16.64
CA ALA A 39 -1.36 6.32 17.45
C ALA A 39 -0.40 5.40 16.69
N ARG A 40 -0.91 4.59 15.76
CA ARG A 40 -0.08 3.73 14.92
C ARG A 40 0.65 4.50 13.82
N LEU A 41 0.01 5.54 13.28
CA LEU A 41 0.62 6.36 12.25
C LEU A 41 1.92 7.01 12.70
N GLU A 42 2.01 7.40 13.98
CA GLU A 42 3.24 7.92 14.56
C GLU A 42 4.38 6.91 14.62
N ARG A 43 4.07 5.62 14.46
CA ARG A 43 5.05 4.52 14.52
C ARG A 43 5.39 3.94 13.16
N ILE A 44 4.80 4.46 12.07
CA ILE A 44 5.12 3.98 10.73
C ILE A 44 6.59 4.33 10.43
N PRO A 45 7.44 3.32 10.15
CA PRO A 45 8.78 3.61 9.69
C PRO A 45 8.72 4.34 8.35
N LEU A 46 9.32 5.54 8.30
CA LEU A 46 9.24 6.38 7.10
C LEU A 46 9.93 5.77 5.88
N ASP A 47 10.87 4.85 6.08
CA ASP A 47 11.58 4.18 4.99
C ASP A 47 10.68 3.28 4.13
N GLY A 48 9.52 2.86 4.65
CA GLY A 48 8.51 2.11 3.91
C GLY A 48 7.37 2.95 3.36
N LEU A 49 7.39 4.27 3.58
CA LEU A 49 6.32 5.17 3.15
C LEU A 49 6.71 5.88 1.85
N LEU A 50 5.85 5.76 0.84
CA LEU A 50 5.98 6.47 -0.44
C LEU A 50 4.78 7.39 -0.61
N ILE A 51 5.05 8.61 -1.04
CA ILE A 51 4.03 9.62 -1.30
C ILE A 51 3.97 9.92 -2.79
N ALA A 52 2.76 9.92 -3.32
CA ALA A 52 2.51 10.36 -4.69
C ALA A 52 1.93 11.77 -4.70
N GLU A 53 2.40 12.57 -5.64
CA GLU A 53 1.91 13.92 -5.87
C GLU A 53 1.50 14.08 -7.34
N LYS A 54 0.44 14.83 -7.58
CA LYS A 54 0.00 15.24 -8.91
C LYS A 54 0.12 16.76 -8.99
N ASP A 55 1.05 17.22 -9.84
CA ASP A 55 1.32 18.66 -9.99
C ASP A 55 1.56 19.37 -8.65
N GLY A 56 2.31 18.71 -7.75
CA GLY A 56 2.66 19.24 -6.43
C GLY A 56 1.61 19.04 -5.34
N SER A 57 0.44 18.47 -5.65
CA SER A 57 -0.61 18.19 -4.67
C SER A 57 -0.59 16.73 -4.24
N TYR A 58 -0.79 16.47 -2.95
CA TYR A 58 -0.88 15.12 -2.41
C TYR A 58 -1.97 14.30 -3.12
N ALA A 59 -1.59 13.17 -3.71
CA ALA A 59 -2.49 12.33 -4.49
C ALA A 59 -2.74 10.94 -3.89
N GLY A 60 -1.83 10.45 -3.06
CA GLY A 60 -1.96 9.14 -2.46
C GLY A 60 -0.67 8.66 -1.82
N PHE A 61 -0.71 7.44 -1.28
CA PHE A 61 0.47 6.85 -0.65
C PHE A 61 0.50 5.34 -0.81
N LEU A 62 1.68 4.77 -0.60
CA LEU A 62 1.91 3.35 -0.45
C LEU A 62 2.78 3.15 0.78
N TYR A 63 2.42 2.19 1.62
CA TYR A 63 3.22 1.79 2.77
C TYR A 63 3.58 0.32 2.66
N TRP A 64 4.86 -0.02 2.87
CA TRP A 64 5.35 -1.37 2.84
C TRP A 64 6.42 -1.60 3.92
N PHE A 65 6.65 -2.86 4.27
CA PHE A 65 7.68 -3.22 5.22
C PHE A 65 8.34 -4.54 4.85
N GLU A 66 9.53 -4.77 5.40
CA GLU A 66 10.23 -6.05 5.30
C GLU A 66 9.83 -6.97 6.44
N GLY A 67 9.63 -8.25 6.12
CA GLY A 67 9.37 -9.28 7.11
C GLY A 67 10.34 -10.45 6.95
N ARG A 68 10.40 -11.28 7.98
CA ARG A 68 11.22 -12.48 8.02
C ARG A 68 10.33 -13.71 8.22
N LYS A 69 10.75 -14.83 7.61
CA LYS A 69 10.11 -16.14 7.75
C LYS A 69 8.59 -16.08 7.55
N PRO A 70 8.13 -15.79 6.32
CA PRO A 70 6.70 -15.64 6.08
C PRO A 70 5.96 -16.94 6.37
N TRP A 71 4.80 -16.82 7.02
CA TRP A 71 3.95 -17.97 7.32
C TRP A 71 3.40 -18.67 6.07
N PHE A 72 3.33 -17.95 4.96
CA PHE A 72 2.71 -18.41 3.71
C PHE A 72 3.72 -19.01 2.72
N ASP A 73 5.01 -18.98 3.03
CA ASP A 73 6.05 -19.58 2.18
C ASP A 73 7.23 -20.04 3.04
N LYS A 74 7.32 -21.35 3.25
CA LYS A 74 8.36 -21.93 4.12
C LYS A 74 9.75 -21.94 3.47
N GLY A 75 9.83 -21.73 2.17
CA GLY A 75 11.11 -21.70 1.45
C GLY A 75 11.78 -20.32 1.45
N ALA A 76 11.07 -19.28 1.86
CA ALA A 76 11.60 -17.92 1.88
C ALA A 76 12.00 -17.49 3.29
N ASP A 77 13.13 -16.80 3.43
CA ASP A 77 13.58 -16.20 4.69
C ASP A 77 13.18 -14.75 4.83
N GLN A 78 12.91 -14.09 3.71
CA GLN A 78 12.68 -12.65 3.66
C GLN A 78 11.58 -12.32 2.65
N TYR A 79 10.75 -11.35 2.98
CA TYR A 79 9.72 -10.87 2.07
C TYR A 79 9.46 -9.37 2.28
N ALA A 80 8.85 -8.75 1.28
CA ALA A 80 8.32 -7.39 1.38
C ALA A 80 6.79 -7.46 1.34
N GLN A 81 6.14 -6.80 2.27
CA GLN A 81 4.69 -6.73 2.32
C GLN A 81 4.22 -5.32 1.96
N LEU A 82 3.40 -5.23 0.91
CA LEU A 82 2.64 -4.04 0.64
C LEU A 82 1.46 -4.02 1.60
N GLU A 83 1.49 -3.10 2.57
CA GLU A 83 0.48 -3.03 3.62
C GLU A 83 -0.70 -2.16 3.24
N GLU A 84 -0.43 -0.97 2.68
CA GLU A 84 -1.47 -0.02 2.29
C GLU A 84 -1.13 0.64 0.96
N LEU A 85 -2.15 0.79 0.13
CA LEU A 85 -2.10 1.55 -1.12
C LEU A 85 -3.38 2.35 -1.23
N HIS A 86 -3.25 3.66 -1.32
CA HIS A 86 -4.41 4.53 -1.44
C HIS A 86 -4.15 5.64 -2.44
N VAL A 87 -5.16 5.93 -3.25
CA VAL A 87 -5.19 7.07 -4.18
C VAL A 87 -6.45 7.87 -3.90
N ARG A 88 -6.29 9.17 -3.69
CA ARG A 88 -7.42 10.06 -3.46
C ARG A 88 -8.40 9.99 -4.65
N PRO A 89 -9.73 10.01 -4.39
CA PRO A 89 -10.73 9.83 -5.44
C PRO A 89 -10.56 10.78 -6.63
N GLU A 90 -10.21 12.04 -6.39
CA GLU A 90 -10.03 13.04 -7.44
C GLU A 90 -8.83 12.79 -8.33
N PHE A 91 -7.90 11.92 -7.91
CA PHE A 91 -6.71 11.57 -8.67
C PHE A 91 -6.73 10.15 -9.25
N GLN A 92 -7.83 9.43 -9.10
CA GLN A 92 -7.99 8.11 -9.70
C GLN A 92 -8.06 8.23 -11.23
N GLY A 93 -7.52 7.23 -11.93
CA GLY A 93 -7.47 7.23 -13.40
C GLY A 93 -6.25 7.96 -14.00
N TRP A 94 -5.37 8.53 -13.18
CA TRP A 94 -4.17 9.26 -13.63
C TRP A 94 -2.89 8.41 -13.58
N GLY A 95 -3.00 7.14 -13.20
CA GLY A 95 -1.85 6.24 -13.09
C GLY A 95 -1.06 6.38 -11.77
N VAL A 96 -1.66 6.98 -10.75
CA VAL A 96 -1.00 7.20 -9.44
C VAL A 96 -0.64 5.87 -8.77
N ALA A 97 -1.58 4.92 -8.71
CA ALA A 97 -1.34 3.61 -8.10
C ALA A 97 -0.21 2.87 -8.81
N GLN A 98 -0.20 2.87 -10.13
CA GLN A 98 0.84 2.22 -10.93
C GLN A 98 2.22 2.82 -10.64
N ARG A 99 2.32 4.14 -10.51
CA ARG A 99 3.59 4.80 -10.19
C ARG A 99 4.09 4.46 -8.80
N LEU A 100 3.19 4.40 -7.83
CA LEU A 100 3.53 3.98 -6.47
C LEU A 100 4.05 2.54 -6.45
N ILE A 101 3.36 1.63 -7.13
CA ILE A 101 3.78 0.22 -7.21
C ILE A 101 5.10 0.08 -7.94
N GLU A 102 5.31 0.75 -9.06
CA GLU A 102 6.59 0.74 -9.79
C GLU A 102 7.75 1.15 -8.89
N ARG A 103 7.59 2.20 -8.10
CA ARG A 103 8.61 2.66 -7.17
C ARG A 103 8.87 1.62 -6.08
N PHE A 104 7.81 1.04 -5.51
CA PHE A 104 7.90 -0.04 -4.52
C PHE A 104 8.66 -1.23 -5.09
N LEU A 105 8.32 -1.70 -6.27
CA LEU A 105 9.00 -2.82 -6.91
C LEU A 105 10.49 -2.54 -7.14
N ARG A 106 10.84 -1.32 -7.53
CA ARG A 106 12.26 -0.94 -7.70
C ARG A 106 13.01 -0.95 -6.37
N GLU A 107 12.41 -0.46 -5.31
CA GLU A 107 13.03 -0.46 -3.98
C GLU A 107 13.26 -1.88 -3.45
N VAL A 108 12.26 -2.75 -3.62
CA VAL A 108 12.36 -4.16 -3.24
C VAL A 108 13.48 -4.85 -4.02
N ALA A 109 13.55 -4.64 -5.32
CA ALA A 109 14.59 -5.21 -6.17
C ALA A 109 15.97 -4.71 -5.78
N ALA A 110 16.11 -3.42 -5.48
CA ALA A 110 17.39 -2.83 -5.04
C ALA A 110 17.89 -3.41 -3.72
N ARG A 111 16.97 -3.85 -2.84
CA ARG A 111 17.33 -4.51 -1.57
C ARG A 111 17.51 -6.01 -1.70
N GLY A 112 17.27 -6.58 -2.90
CA GLY A 112 17.42 -8.02 -3.14
C GLY A 112 16.38 -8.88 -2.41
N ILE A 113 15.22 -8.34 -2.09
CA ILE A 113 14.16 -9.09 -1.41
C ILE A 113 13.46 -10.01 -2.43
N PRO A 114 13.46 -11.35 -2.21
CA PRO A 114 13.04 -12.30 -3.24
C PRO A 114 11.53 -12.50 -3.37
N LEU A 115 10.76 -12.10 -2.38
CA LEU A 115 9.33 -12.42 -2.31
C LEU A 115 8.53 -11.19 -1.91
N LEU A 116 7.43 -10.94 -2.62
CA LEU A 116 6.50 -9.86 -2.33
C LEU A 116 5.13 -10.45 -1.98
N TYR A 117 4.48 -9.84 -1.02
CA TYR A 117 3.18 -10.26 -0.53
C TYR A 117 2.23 -9.06 -0.43
N VAL A 118 0.99 -9.27 -0.82
CA VAL A 118 -0.11 -8.33 -0.61
C VAL A 118 -1.40 -9.10 -0.39
N ALA A 119 -2.26 -8.59 0.47
CA ALA A 119 -3.59 -9.12 0.67
C ALA A 119 -4.62 -8.02 0.41
N THR A 120 -5.76 -8.40 -0.12
CA THR A 120 -6.88 -7.49 -0.32
C THR A 120 -8.19 -8.25 -0.13
N ASP A 121 -9.28 -7.50 0.04
CA ASP A 121 -10.61 -8.07 0.14
C ASP A 121 -11.04 -8.67 -1.21
N GLU A 122 -11.74 -9.81 -1.16
CA GLU A 122 -12.22 -10.50 -2.36
C GLU A 122 -13.17 -9.63 -3.20
N THR A 123 -13.86 -8.70 -2.58
CA THR A 123 -14.76 -7.78 -3.28
C THR A 123 -14.06 -6.59 -3.93
N ASN A 124 -12.80 -6.34 -3.57
CA ASN A 124 -12.02 -5.24 -4.13
C ASN A 124 -11.40 -5.62 -5.48
N THR A 125 -12.23 -5.64 -6.51
CA THR A 125 -11.82 -6.03 -7.86
C THR A 125 -10.83 -5.06 -8.48
N ALA A 126 -10.92 -3.78 -8.15
CA ALA A 126 -9.98 -2.76 -8.64
C ALA A 126 -8.57 -3.03 -8.13
N ALA A 127 -8.40 -3.31 -6.84
CA ALA A 127 -7.11 -3.65 -6.26
C ALA A 127 -6.55 -4.93 -6.85
N GLN A 128 -7.38 -5.97 -6.99
CA GLN A 128 -6.96 -7.23 -7.61
C GLN A 128 -6.40 -7.02 -9.02
N HIS A 129 -7.07 -6.19 -9.81
CA HIS A 129 -6.62 -5.87 -11.17
C HIS A 129 -5.25 -5.18 -11.16
N ILE A 130 -5.05 -4.20 -10.27
CA ILE A 130 -3.79 -3.49 -10.14
C ILE A 130 -2.65 -4.43 -9.75
N TYR A 131 -2.88 -5.31 -8.78
CA TYR A 131 -1.85 -6.25 -8.32
C TYR A 131 -1.52 -7.30 -9.37
N GLN A 132 -2.51 -7.82 -10.08
CA GLN A 132 -2.28 -8.78 -11.16
C GLN A 132 -1.50 -8.15 -12.32
N GLU A 133 -1.80 -6.91 -12.70
CA GLU A 133 -1.03 -6.18 -13.70
C GLU A 133 0.43 -5.98 -13.26
N ALA A 134 0.67 -5.81 -11.98
CA ALA A 134 2.03 -5.67 -11.42
C ALA A 134 2.78 -7.00 -11.32
N GLY A 135 2.16 -8.13 -11.66
CA GLY A 135 2.77 -9.45 -11.66
C GLY A 135 2.49 -10.28 -10.43
N PHE A 136 1.69 -9.81 -9.49
CA PHE A 136 1.26 -10.62 -8.36
C PHE A 136 0.27 -11.69 -8.82
N GLN A 137 0.41 -12.90 -8.26
CA GLN A 137 -0.48 -14.02 -8.56
C GLN A 137 -1.28 -14.41 -7.32
N PRO A 138 -2.60 -14.60 -7.44
CA PRO A 138 -3.40 -15.04 -6.30
C PRO A 138 -3.00 -16.46 -5.89
N PHE A 139 -2.84 -16.71 -4.59
CA PHE A 139 -2.44 -18.03 -4.10
C PHE A 139 -3.27 -18.50 -2.90
N LEU A 140 -4.00 -17.61 -2.23
CA LEU A 140 -4.73 -17.95 -1.01
C LEU A 140 -5.98 -17.09 -0.87
N ARG A 141 -7.07 -17.72 -0.41
CA ARG A 141 -8.28 -17.04 0.03
C ARG A 141 -8.59 -17.47 1.45
N THR A 142 -9.00 -16.52 2.29
CA THR A 142 -9.32 -16.79 3.70
C THR A 142 -10.75 -16.40 4.02
N ILE A 143 -11.32 -17.04 5.04
CA ILE A 143 -12.63 -16.73 5.56
C ILE A 143 -12.45 -16.27 7.01
N HIS A 144 -13.03 -15.13 7.35
CA HIS A 144 -12.98 -14.57 8.70
C HIS A 144 -14.30 -14.80 9.38
N TYR A 145 -14.27 -15.30 10.61
CA TYR A 145 -15.45 -15.54 11.44
C TYR A 145 -15.40 -14.66 12.67
N ARG A 146 -16.55 -14.18 13.12
CA ARG A 146 -16.66 -13.51 14.42
C ARG A 146 -17.96 -13.89 15.10
N LYS A 147 -17.99 -13.74 16.41
CA LYS A 147 -19.16 -13.98 17.24
C LYS A 147 -19.20 -12.94 18.37
N TYR A 148 -20.33 -12.31 18.53
CA TYR A 148 -20.58 -11.44 19.69
C TYR A 148 -21.19 -12.29 20.81
N THR A 149 -20.71 -12.11 22.03
CA THR A 149 -21.18 -12.89 23.21
C THR A 149 -22.05 -12.05 24.12
#